data_935e228797bdac05c9e9cde7264f6363
#
_entry.id   935e228797bdac05c9e9cde7264f6363
#
_cell.length_a   1.000
_cell.length_b   1.000
_cell.length_c   1.000
_cell.angle_alpha   90.00
_cell.angle_beta   90.00
_cell.angle_gamma   90.00
#
_symmetry.space_group_name_H-M   'P 1'
#
loop_
_entity.id
_entity.type
_entity.pdbx_description
1 polymer ?
#
loop_
_entity_poly.entity_id
_entity_poly.type
_entity_poly.pdbx_seq_one_letter_code
_entity_poly.pdbx_strand_id
1 'polypeptide(L)'
;MELFAWILLLSPLFQECLASQVWKIVPRLQDGGIAEIPAKSYTGCTTSLCALECQMRPPCQLFRYNSNTSECDLYDGIKFKRTSYVHQNQFYQKMPDHCVTGHDEWFPEYQTCIWIPTHVSPYEEAKRLCESAGKVMLGINNFSQVLYLMDLINTKYIFVYSRRTGYKTYEMDDGTLIPSTLWCSDQPYEDSGCLGVQNDPQSSWCTYPGLDDYVYCSQSSRFFCV
;
A
#
# COMPACT_ATOMS: atom_id res chain seq x y z
N MET A 1 16.40 -42.38 -10.73
CA MET A 1 16.77 -41.15 -11.47
C MET A 1 15.84 -40.83 -12.64
N GLU A 2 14.71 -41.51 -12.77
CA GLU A 2 13.78 -41.35 -13.93
C GLU A 2 12.49 -40.57 -13.62
N LEU A 3 12.21 -40.22 -12.39
CA LEU A 3 10.99 -39.49 -12.02
C LEU A 3 11.04 -37.99 -12.35
N PHE A 4 12.22 -37.41 -12.53
CA PHE A 4 12.36 -35.98 -12.83
C PHE A 4 12.16 -35.63 -14.33
N ALA A 5 12.27 -36.60 -15.24
CA ALA A 5 12.08 -36.36 -16.67
C ALA A 5 10.61 -36.19 -17.07
N TRP A 6 9.68 -36.74 -16.31
CA TRP A 6 8.23 -36.65 -16.60
C TRP A 6 7.58 -35.35 -16.21
N ILE A 7 8.18 -34.56 -15.30
CA ILE A 7 7.64 -33.26 -14.89
C ILE A 7 7.83 -32.18 -15.96
N LEU A 8 8.83 -32.34 -16.83
CA LEU A 8 9.11 -31.41 -17.95
C LEU A 8 8.20 -31.59 -19.17
N LEU A 9 7.43 -32.68 -19.23
CA LEU A 9 6.49 -32.98 -20.31
C LEU A 9 5.03 -32.71 -19.96
N LEU A 10 4.74 -32.19 -18.77
CA LEU A 10 3.42 -31.73 -18.41
C LEU A 10 3.12 -30.45 -19.18
N SER A 11 2.33 -30.71 -20.19
CA SER A 11 1.64 -29.89 -21.18
C SER A 11 1.70 -28.36 -21.06
N PRO A 12 1.69 -27.64 -22.20
CA PRO A 12 1.56 -26.18 -22.26
C PRO A 12 0.37 -25.61 -21.42
N LEU A 13 -0.65 -26.44 -21.16
CA LEU A 13 -1.77 -26.10 -20.27
C LEU A 13 -1.37 -25.89 -18.81
N PHE A 14 -0.30 -26.51 -18.31
CA PHE A 14 0.22 -26.27 -16.97
C PHE A 14 1.02 -24.96 -16.89
N GLN A 15 1.67 -24.58 -17.97
CA GLN A 15 2.37 -23.30 -18.08
C GLN A 15 1.40 -22.12 -18.16
N GLU A 16 0.26 -22.28 -18.82
CA GLU A 16 -0.78 -21.24 -18.91
C GLU A 16 -1.51 -21.04 -17.57
N CYS A 17 -1.71 -22.10 -16.78
CA CYS A 17 -2.31 -21.95 -15.44
C CYS A 17 -1.38 -21.24 -14.44
N LEU A 18 -0.07 -21.31 -14.62
CA LEU A 18 0.94 -20.60 -13.83
C LEU A 18 1.06 -19.13 -14.25
N ALA A 19 0.68 -18.78 -15.48
CA ALA A 19 0.75 -17.42 -16.01
C ALA A 19 -0.37 -16.48 -15.50
N SER A 20 -1.40 -17.02 -14.84
CA SER A 20 -2.55 -16.22 -14.39
C SER A 20 -2.31 -15.42 -13.09
N GLN A 21 -1.21 -15.68 -12.37
CA GLN A 21 -0.93 -14.93 -11.14
C GLN A 21 0.14 -13.88 -11.38
N VAL A 22 -0.25 -12.63 -11.22
CA VAL A 22 0.68 -11.51 -11.33
C VAL A 22 1.44 -11.36 -10.00
N TRP A 23 2.75 -11.53 -10.07
CA TRP A 23 3.67 -11.20 -8.99
C TRP A 23 4.27 -9.83 -9.26
N LYS A 24 4.17 -8.95 -8.30
CA LYS A 24 4.67 -7.59 -8.45
C LYS A 24 5.77 -7.31 -7.44
N ILE A 25 6.84 -6.66 -7.90
CA ILE A 25 7.86 -6.11 -7.01
C ILE A 25 7.20 -5.05 -6.13
N VAL A 26 7.48 -5.11 -4.84
CA VAL A 26 6.97 -4.15 -3.86
C VAL A 26 8.09 -3.16 -3.52
N PRO A 27 8.14 -2.00 -4.18
CA PRO A 27 9.26 -1.05 -4.04
C PRO A 27 9.49 -0.59 -2.61
N ARG A 28 8.41 -0.40 -1.84
CA ARG A 28 8.46 0.04 -0.43
C ARG A 28 9.22 -0.92 0.49
N LEU A 29 9.33 -2.19 0.12
CA LEU A 29 10.06 -3.19 0.89
C LEU A 29 11.53 -3.31 0.49
N GLN A 30 11.92 -2.71 -0.63
CA GLN A 30 13.33 -2.71 -1.06
C GLN A 30 14.22 -1.87 -0.10
N ASP A 31 13.64 -0.81 0.49
CA ASP A 31 14.34 0.11 1.38
C ASP A 31 14.17 -0.21 2.88
N GLY A 32 13.32 -1.19 3.21
CA GLY A 32 13.07 -1.63 4.59
C GLY A 32 12.84 -3.14 4.62
N GLY A 33 13.53 -3.85 5.46
CA GLY A 33 13.33 -5.30 5.60
C GLY A 33 11.96 -5.65 6.21
N ILE A 34 11.53 -6.89 6.03
CA ILE A 34 10.44 -7.49 6.79
C ILE A 34 11.01 -7.96 8.13
N ALA A 35 10.35 -7.59 9.23
CA ALA A 35 10.76 -8.01 10.58
C ALA A 35 10.33 -9.46 10.91
N GLU A 36 9.66 -10.12 9.99
CA GLU A 36 9.13 -11.48 10.22
C GLU A 36 10.16 -12.55 9.86
N ILE A 37 10.12 -13.65 10.60
CA ILE A 37 10.86 -14.85 10.27
C ILE A 37 10.16 -15.50 9.07
N PRO A 38 10.90 -15.85 8.00
CA PRO A 38 10.32 -16.56 6.88
C PRO A 38 9.64 -17.86 7.35
N ALA A 39 8.47 -18.13 6.82
CA ALA A 39 7.78 -19.40 7.06
C ALA A 39 8.55 -20.58 6.42
N LYS A 40 9.30 -20.32 5.35
CA LYS A 40 10.18 -21.28 4.70
C LYS A 40 11.28 -20.55 3.90
N SER A 41 12.46 -21.14 3.87
CA SER A 41 13.60 -20.63 3.08
C SER A 41 14.19 -21.71 2.20
N TYR A 42 14.69 -21.33 1.03
CA TYR A 42 15.33 -22.18 0.05
C TYR A 42 16.61 -21.51 -0.46
N THR A 43 17.56 -22.32 -0.92
CA THR A 43 18.80 -21.87 -1.56
C THR A 43 18.90 -22.47 -2.97
N GLY A 44 19.65 -21.81 -3.84
CA GLY A 44 19.81 -22.29 -5.23
C GLY A 44 18.57 -22.10 -6.11
N CYS A 45 17.70 -21.15 -5.72
CA CYS A 45 16.46 -20.88 -6.45
C CYS A 45 16.65 -19.83 -7.55
N THR A 46 15.70 -19.81 -8.48
CA THR A 46 15.44 -18.67 -9.37
C THR A 46 14.22 -17.91 -8.87
N THR A 47 14.02 -16.68 -9.33
CA THR A 47 12.80 -15.89 -9.02
C THR A 47 11.53 -16.65 -9.39
N SER A 48 11.52 -17.32 -10.56
CA SER A 48 10.36 -18.09 -11.03
C SER A 48 10.07 -19.29 -10.14
N LEU A 49 11.10 -19.99 -9.67
CA LEU A 49 10.93 -21.12 -8.75
C LEU A 49 10.41 -20.63 -7.40
N CYS A 50 10.90 -19.49 -6.90
CA CYS A 50 10.44 -18.86 -5.69
C CYS A 50 8.93 -18.49 -5.78
N ALA A 51 8.52 -17.90 -6.90
CA ALA A 51 7.12 -17.58 -7.18
C ALA A 51 6.24 -18.84 -7.20
N LEU A 52 6.71 -19.92 -7.85
CA LEU A 52 6.01 -21.21 -7.92
C LEU A 52 5.84 -21.84 -6.53
N GLU A 53 6.91 -21.88 -5.73
CA GLU A 53 6.87 -22.40 -4.37
C GLU A 53 5.88 -21.65 -3.47
N CYS A 54 5.85 -20.31 -3.58
CA CYS A 54 4.90 -19.49 -2.88
C CYS A 54 3.46 -19.72 -3.37
N GLN A 55 3.26 -19.90 -4.67
CA GLN A 55 1.94 -20.18 -5.25
C GLN A 55 1.38 -21.54 -4.82
N MET A 56 2.22 -22.57 -4.72
CA MET A 56 1.81 -23.90 -4.28
C MET A 56 1.56 -23.98 -2.76
N ARG A 57 1.93 -22.95 -2.01
CA ARG A 57 1.72 -22.84 -0.58
C ARG A 57 0.58 -21.85 -0.29
N PRO A 58 -0.68 -22.29 -0.05
CA PRO A 58 -1.85 -21.39 0.06
C PRO A 58 -1.71 -20.21 1.02
N PRO A 59 -1.07 -20.34 2.21
CA PRO A 59 -0.88 -19.19 3.09
C PRO A 59 0.17 -18.19 2.60
N CYS A 60 1.01 -18.54 1.60
CA CYS A 60 2.06 -17.66 1.11
C CYS A 60 1.48 -16.48 0.33
N GLN A 61 1.77 -15.27 0.77
CA GLN A 61 1.32 -14.03 0.15
C GLN A 61 2.47 -13.19 -0.41
N LEU A 62 3.68 -13.44 0.05
CA LEU A 62 4.87 -12.68 -0.29
C LEU A 62 6.08 -13.60 -0.34
N PHE A 63 7.02 -13.32 -1.24
CA PHE A 63 8.35 -13.90 -1.17
C PHE A 63 9.44 -12.85 -1.35
N ARG A 64 10.58 -13.10 -0.72
CA ARG A 64 11.83 -12.38 -0.93
C ARG A 64 12.75 -13.21 -1.80
N TYR A 65 13.36 -12.59 -2.79
CA TYR A 65 14.40 -13.21 -3.59
C TYR A 65 15.68 -12.35 -3.54
N ASN A 66 16.80 -13.02 -3.24
CA ASN A 66 18.13 -12.42 -3.28
C ASN A 66 18.89 -13.02 -4.48
N SER A 67 19.11 -12.19 -5.50
CA SER A 67 19.78 -12.63 -6.75
C SER A 67 21.26 -12.98 -6.55
N ASN A 68 21.93 -12.43 -5.53
CA ASN A 68 23.35 -12.67 -5.28
C ASN A 68 23.60 -14.00 -4.58
N THR A 69 22.70 -14.40 -3.68
CA THR A 69 22.81 -15.65 -2.91
C THR A 69 21.92 -16.75 -3.48
N SER A 70 21.04 -16.42 -4.44
CA SER A 70 19.99 -17.32 -4.96
C SER A 70 19.11 -17.87 -3.83
N GLU A 71 18.86 -17.05 -2.79
CA GLU A 71 18.00 -17.38 -1.67
C GLU A 71 16.57 -16.90 -1.91
N CYS A 72 15.62 -17.72 -1.49
CA CYS A 72 14.20 -17.50 -1.57
C CYS A 72 13.58 -17.69 -0.18
N ASP A 73 12.93 -16.66 0.34
CA ASP A 73 12.18 -16.72 1.60
C ASP A 73 10.70 -16.48 1.34
N LEU A 74 9.87 -17.37 1.88
CA LEU A 74 8.43 -17.31 1.76
C LEU A 74 7.78 -16.81 3.05
N TYR A 75 6.76 -15.97 2.92
CA TYR A 75 6.02 -15.37 4.04
C TYR A 75 4.52 -15.63 3.91
N ASP A 76 3.90 -16.12 4.98
CA ASP A 76 2.48 -16.48 5.03
C ASP A 76 1.57 -15.28 5.34
N GLY A 77 2.14 -14.19 5.78
CA GLY A 77 1.45 -12.92 6.07
C GLY A 77 2.38 -11.76 5.85
N ILE A 78 1.83 -10.56 5.89
CA ILE A 78 2.60 -9.34 5.71
C ILE A 78 2.36 -8.43 6.91
N LYS A 79 3.28 -8.47 7.88
CA LYS A 79 3.37 -7.44 8.90
C LYS A 79 4.57 -6.55 8.57
N PHE A 80 4.27 -5.42 7.96
CA PHE A 80 5.31 -4.45 7.63
C PHE A 80 5.85 -3.82 8.91
N LYS A 81 7.12 -4.07 9.20
CA LYS A 81 7.87 -3.28 10.15
C LYS A 81 9.10 -2.74 9.45
N ARG A 82 9.25 -1.43 9.48
CA ARG A 82 10.42 -0.77 8.90
C ARG A 82 11.66 -1.24 9.66
N THR A 83 12.52 -2.00 8.99
CA THR A 83 13.84 -2.37 9.50
C THR A 83 14.91 -1.75 8.62
N SER A 84 16.08 -1.50 9.17
CA SER A 84 17.22 -0.87 8.50
C SER A 84 17.67 -1.63 7.24
N TYR A 85 17.98 -0.89 6.22
CA TYR A 85 18.47 -1.19 4.87
C TYR A 85 19.15 -2.55 4.62
N VAL A 86 18.64 -3.30 3.64
CA VAL A 86 19.42 -4.30 2.91
C VAL A 86 19.12 -4.12 1.40
N HIS A 87 19.98 -3.43 0.69
CA HIS A 87 19.85 -2.99 -0.71
C HIS A 87 19.73 -4.08 -1.80
N GLN A 88 19.72 -5.37 -1.48
CA GLN A 88 19.87 -6.46 -2.47
C GLN A 88 18.68 -7.42 -2.51
N ASN A 89 17.64 -7.21 -1.73
CA ASN A 89 16.49 -8.09 -1.68
C ASN A 89 15.33 -7.52 -2.51
N GLN A 90 14.79 -8.34 -3.39
CA GLN A 90 13.55 -8.03 -4.10
C GLN A 90 12.40 -8.79 -3.44
N PHE A 91 11.35 -8.06 -3.08
CA PHE A 91 10.13 -8.61 -2.51
C PHE A 91 9.05 -8.65 -3.57
N TYR A 92 8.39 -9.78 -3.71
CA TYR A 92 7.32 -10.02 -4.67
C TYR A 92 6.06 -10.40 -3.94
N GLN A 93 5.00 -9.66 -4.18
CA GLN A 93 3.69 -9.89 -3.60
C GLN A 93 2.72 -10.45 -4.63
N LYS A 94 1.89 -11.41 -4.19
CA LYS A 94 0.78 -11.89 -4.98
C LYS A 94 -0.27 -10.80 -5.12
N MET A 95 -0.63 -10.46 -6.35
CA MET A 95 -1.65 -9.47 -6.65
C MET A 95 -2.99 -10.17 -6.90
N PRO A 96 -4.08 -9.74 -6.25
CA PRO A 96 -5.43 -10.17 -6.63
C PRO A 96 -5.78 -9.70 -8.04
N ASP A 97 -6.64 -10.45 -8.72
CA ASP A 97 -7.06 -10.15 -10.11
C ASP A 97 -7.77 -8.80 -10.26
N HIS A 98 -8.35 -8.28 -9.18
CA HIS A 98 -9.02 -6.97 -9.16
C HIS A 98 -8.07 -5.78 -8.96
N CYS A 99 -6.77 -6.00 -8.64
CA CYS A 99 -5.75 -4.96 -8.60
C CYS A 99 -5.16 -4.77 -10.01
N VAL A 100 -5.88 -4.09 -10.88
CA VAL A 100 -5.73 -4.15 -12.35
C VAL A 100 -4.67 -3.21 -12.91
N THR A 101 -4.27 -2.18 -12.19
CA THR A 101 -3.38 -1.16 -12.76
C THR A 101 -1.92 -1.45 -12.47
N GLY A 102 -1.04 -1.11 -13.41
CA GLY A 102 0.41 -1.23 -13.25
C GLY A 102 0.99 -0.46 -12.05
N HIS A 103 0.17 0.36 -11.40
CA HIS A 103 0.55 1.25 -10.29
C HIS A 103 0.00 0.81 -8.94
N ASP A 104 -0.93 -0.16 -8.90
CA ASP A 104 -1.55 -0.61 -7.66
C ASP A 104 -0.58 -1.43 -6.81
N GLU A 105 -0.67 -1.22 -5.50
CA GLU A 105 -0.11 -2.08 -4.49
C GLU A 105 -1.25 -2.72 -3.69
N TRP A 106 -1.14 -4.01 -3.43
CA TRP A 106 -2.10 -4.74 -2.63
C TRP A 106 -1.77 -4.64 -1.14
N PHE A 107 -2.78 -4.29 -0.34
CA PHE A 107 -2.69 -4.22 1.12
C PHE A 107 -3.62 -5.28 1.72
N PRO A 108 -3.12 -6.50 2.02
CA PRO A 108 -3.95 -7.62 2.48
C PRO A 108 -4.62 -7.34 3.83
N GLU A 109 -3.98 -6.58 4.70
CA GLU A 109 -4.53 -6.18 6.00
C GLU A 109 -5.78 -5.30 5.89
N TYR A 110 -5.93 -4.60 4.77
CA TYR A 110 -7.08 -3.74 4.46
C TYR A 110 -7.94 -4.26 3.31
N GLN A 111 -7.56 -5.40 2.71
CA GLN A 111 -8.24 -6.02 1.56
C GLN A 111 -8.44 -5.02 0.40
N THR A 112 -7.46 -4.15 0.14
CA THR A 112 -7.60 -3.07 -0.83
C THR A 112 -6.37 -2.88 -1.70
N CYS A 113 -6.61 -2.42 -2.93
CA CYS A 113 -5.57 -2.03 -3.88
C CYS A 113 -5.39 -0.52 -3.82
N ILE A 114 -4.20 -0.07 -3.45
CA ILE A 114 -3.89 1.34 -3.29
C ILE A 114 -2.86 1.76 -4.33
N TRP A 115 -3.15 2.80 -5.08
CA TRP A 115 -2.16 3.49 -5.87
C TRP A 115 -1.51 4.58 -5.01
N ILE A 116 -0.19 4.54 -4.92
CA ILE A 116 0.63 5.53 -4.21
C ILE A 116 1.39 6.37 -5.25
N PRO A 117 0.88 7.52 -5.66
CA PRO A 117 1.58 8.39 -6.61
C PRO A 117 2.93 8.85 -6.06
N THR A 118 3.95 8.86 -6.91
CA THR A 118 5.31 9.29 -6.54
C THR A 118 5.45 10.81 -6.45
N HIS A 119 4.53 11.56 -7.07
CA HIS A 119 4.50 13.01 -7.08
C HIS A 119 3.50 13.58 -6.07
N VAL A 120 3.61 14.85 -5.80
CA VAL A 120 2.67 15.64 -5.03
C VAL A 120 1.80 16.47 -5.97
N SER A 121 0.55 16.75 -5.59
CA SER A 121 -0.38 17.56 -6.40
C SER A 121 -1.26 18.43 -5.51
N PRO A 122 -1.79 19.55 -6.04
CA PRO A 122 -2.90 20.27 -5.40
C PRO A 122 -4.13 19.35 -5.26
N TYR A 123 -5.00 19.67 -4.31
CA TYR A 123 -6.12 18.79 -3.94
C TYR A 123 -7.02 18.39 -5.13
N GLU A 124 -7.49 19.35 -5.92
CA GLU A 124 -8.38 19.06 -7.06
C GLU A 124 -7.68 18.28 -8.18
N GLU A 125 -6.37 18.50 -8.34
CA GLU A 125 -5.57 17.71 -9.28
C GLU A 125 -5.40 16.28 -8.78
N ALA A 126 -5.14 16.09 -7.50
CA ALA A 126 -5.04 14.78 -6.86
C ALA A 126 -6.33 13.97 -7.05
N LYS A 127 -7.50 14.59 -6.86
CA LYS A 127 -8.81 13.96 -7.14
C LYS A 127 -8.91 13.52 -8.60
N ARG A 128 -8.64 14.42 -9.55
CA ARG A 128 -8.71 14.11 -10.99
C ARG A 128 -7.73 13.00 -11.39
N LEU A 129 -6.56 12.93 -10.77
CA LEU A 129 -5.60 11.87 -11.02
C LEU A 129 -6.14 10.51 -10.56
N CYS A 130 -6.75 10.43 -9.38
CA CYS A 130 -7.39 9.20 -8.93
C CYS A 130 -8.55 8.80 -9.86
N GLU A 131 -9.43 9.74 -10.22
CA GLU A 131 -10.55 9.50 -11.13
C GLU A 131 -10.09 9.02 -12.52
N SER A 132 -9.02 9.61 -13.05
CA SER A 132 -8.45 9.20 -14.35
C SER A 132 -7.89 7.77 -14.33
N ALA A 133 -7.52 7.27 -13.16
CA ALA A 133 -7.09 5.89 -12.94
C ALA A 133 -8.26 4.94 -12.62
N GLY A 134 -9.51 5.42 -12.69
CA GLY A 134 -10.70 4.64 -12.32
C GLY A 134 -10.83 4.42 -10.81
N LYS A 135 -10.25 5.28 -10.00
CA LYS A 135 -10.15 5.20 -8.55
C LYS A 135 -10.75 6.45 -7.89
N VAL A 136 -10.88 6.38 -6.58
CA VAL A 136 -11.20 7.56 -5.76
C VAL A 136 -10.02 7.89 -4.84
N MET A 137 -9.93 9.14 -4.41
CA MET A 137 -8.95 9.50 -3.39
C MET A 137 -9.29 8.81 -2.08
N LEU A 138 -8.28 8.31 -1.36
CA LEU A 138 -8.48 7.61 -0.08
C LEU A 138 -9.22 8.50 0.91
N GLY A 139 -10.34 8.00 1.42
CA GLY A 139 -11.11 8.62 2.48
C GLY A 139 -10.61 8.27 3.88
N ILE A 140 -11.28 8.77 4.88
CA ILE A 140 -10.90 8.65 6.29
C ILE A 140 -11.70 7.61 7.08
N ASN A 141 -12.52 6.80 6.42
CA ASN A 141 -13.34 5.76 7.07
C ASN A 141 -12.51 4.82 7.97
N ASN A 142 -11.25 4.60 7.58
CA ASN A 142 -10.30 3.87 8.40
C ASN A 142 -9.07 4.75 8.68
N PHE A 143 -9.18 5.60 9.71
CA PHE A 143 -8.10 6.53 10.07
C PHE A 143 -6.78 5.82 10.39
N SER A 144 -6.84 4.62 10.98
CA SER A 144 -5.64 3.81 11.24
C SER A 144 -4.95 3.37 9.95
N GLN A 145 -5.70 3.08 8.88
CA GLN A 145 -5.15 2.79 7.57
C GLN A 145 -4.41 4.00 6.99
N VAL A 146 -5.02 5.18 7.10
CA VAL A 146 -4.40 6.43 6.63
C VAL A 146 -3.07 6.65 7.32
N LEU A 147 -3.03 6.54 8.65
CA LEU A 147 -1.80 6.71 9.43
C LEU A 147 -0.73 5.68 9.08
N TYR A 148 -1.13 4.42 8.92
CA TYR A 148 -0.23 3.36 8.49
C TYR A 148 0.42 3.67 7.12
N LEU A 149 -0.38 4.14 6.15
CA LEU A 149 0.13 4.50 4.82
C LEU A 149 1.05 5.72 4.88
N MET A 150 0.73 6.71 5.71
CA MET A 150 1.60 7.87 5.94
C MET A 150 2.96 7.48 6.51
N ASP A 151 2.97 6.59 7.51
CA ASP A 151 4.19 6.06 8.10
C ASP A 151 5.01 5.27 7.07
N LEU A 152 4.33 4.45 6.26
CA LEU A 152 4.94 3.64 5.22
C LEU A 152 5.74 4.46 4.20
N ILE A 153 5.22 5.61 3.75
CA ILE A 153 5.90 6.51 2.80
C ILE A 153 6.69 7.62 3.49
N ASN A 154 6.78 7.57 4.83
CA ASN A 154 7.47 8.56 5.66
C ASN A 154 7.03 10.00 5.36
N THR A 155 5.72 10.23 5.30
CA THR A 155 5.15 11.56 5.11
C THR A 155 4.46 12.04 6.38
N LYS A 156 4.52 13.35 6.60
CA LYS A 156 3.90 14.01 7.76
C LYS A 156 2.52 14.58 7.45
N TYR A 157 2.20 14.67 6.16
CA TYR A 157 0.95 15.27 5.70
C TYR A 157 0.48 14.63 4.39
N ILE A 158 -0.83 14.34 4.30
CA ILE A 158 -1.48 13.87 3.07
C ILE A 158 -2.85 14.52 2.90
N PHE A 159 -3.31 14.64 1.64
CA PHE A 159 -4.70 14.88 1.35
C PHE A 159 -5.54 13.61 1.51
N VAL A 160 -6.73 13.77 2.03
CA VAL A 160 -7.76 12.72 2.14
C VAL A 160 -9.08 13.21 1.58
N TYR A 161 -9.86 12.28 1.03
CA TYR A 161 -11.19 12.59 0.57
C TYR A 161 -12.13 12.73 1.76
N SER A 162 -12.99 13.74 1.69
CA SER A 162 -14.15 13.90 2.56
C SER A 162 -15.22 14.69 1.81
N ARG A 163 -16.46 14.49 2.17
CA ARG A 163 -17.57 15.26 1.64
C ARG A 163 -17.88 16.41 2.59
N ARG A 164 -17.74 17.63 2.09
CA ARG A 164 -18.23 18.79 2.81
C ARG A 164 -19.74 18.93 2.64
N THR A 165 -20.48 19.03 3.73
CA THR A 165 -21.95 19.11 3.72
C THR A 165 -22.50 20.41 4.28
N GLY A 166 -21.63 21.24 4.89
CA GLY A 166 -22.02 22.54 5.46
C GLY A 166 -20.80 23.34 5.92
N TYR A 167 -21.07 24.45 6.59
CA TYR A 167 -20.03 25.25 7.20
C TYR A 167 -19.32 24.44 8.28
N LYS A 168 -18.02 24.20 8.10
CA LYS A 168 -17.16 23.39 9.00
C LYS A 168 -17.72 21.98 9.27
N THR A 169 -18.48 21.44 8.33
CA THR A 169 -19.13 20.13 8.49
C THR A 169 -18.66 19.20 7.38
N TYR A 170 -18.05 18.12 7.78
CA TYR A 170 -17.48 17.13 6.88
C TYR A 170 -18.00 15.73 7.21
N GLU A 171 -18.22 14.95 6.17
CA GLU A 171 -18.65 13.55 6.24
C GLU A 171 -17.57 12.62 5.71
N MET A 172 -17.51 11.43 6.28
CA MET A 172 -16.76 10.30 5.74
C MET A 172 -17.45 9.76 4.46
N ASP A 173 -16.81 8.85 3.76
CA ASP A 173 -17.35 8.25 2.52
C ASP A 173 -18.67 7.52 2.74
N ASP A 174 -18.91 6.99 3.95
CA ASP A 174 -20.16 6.31 4.33
C ASP A 174 -21.29 7.27 4.72
N GLY A 175 -21.06 8.59 4.65
CA GLY A 175 -22.02 9.62 5.00
C GLY A 175 -22.13 9.93 6.50
N THR A 176 -21.31 9.31 7.35
CA THR A 176 -21.25 9.67 8.78
C THR A 176 -20.43 10.92 8.99
N LEU A 177 -20.81 11.73 9.99
CA LEU A 177 -20.03 12.90 10.37
C LEU A 177 -18.68 12.52 10.94
N ILE A 178 -17.67 13.30 10.59
CA ILE A 178 -16.33 13.10 11.14
C ILE A 178 -16.36 13.37 12.64
N PRO A 179 -15.97 12.39 13.48
CA PRO A 179 -15.92 12.55 14.92
C PRO A 179 -14.98 13.69 15.35
N SER A 180 -15.40 14.46 16.35
CA SER A 180 -14.57 15.55 16.89
C SER A 180 -13.21 15.09 17.42
N THR A 181 -13.10 13.84 17.81
CA THR A 181 -11.86 13.23 18.32
C THR A 181 -10.79 12.99 17.25
N LEU A 182 -11.14 13.07 15.97
CA LEU A 182 -10.20 12.92 14.87
C LEU A 182 -9.58 14.24 14.42
N TRP A 183 -10.09 15.38 14.89
CA TRP A 183 -9.60 16.68 14.49
C TRP A 183 -8.38 17.13 15.31
N CYS A 184 -7.49 17.85 14.67
CA CYS A 184 -6.49 18.66 15.36
C CYS A 184 -7.17 19.68 16.28
N SER A 185 -6.44 20.22 17.26
CA SER A 185 -6.96 21.26 18.16
C SER A 185 -7.49 22.45 17.35
N ASP A 186 -8.69 22.93 17.73
CA ASP A 186 -9.38 24.05 17.09
C ASP A 186 -9.83 23.83 15.63
N GLN A 187 -9.77 22.58 15.16
CA GLN A 187 -10.29 22.20 13.84
C GLN A 187 -11.72 21.61 13.93
N PRO A 188 -12.54 21.74 12.89
CA PRO A 188 -12.31 22.50 11.65
C PRO A 188 -12.35 24.02 11.88
N TYR A 189 -11.30 24.71 11.42
CA TYR A 189 -11.18 26.17 11.61
C TYR A 189 -11.63 26.95 10.38
N GLU A 190 -11.28 26.50 9.21
CA GLU A 190 -11.59 27.15 7.95
C GLU A 190 -12.61 26.33 7.14
N ASP A 191 -13.14 26.97 6.11
CA ASP A 191 -14.08 26.38 5.18
C ASP A 191 -13.37 26.15 3.83
N SER A 192 -12.17 25.52 3.89
CA SER A 192 -11.25 25.43 2.76
C SER A 192 -11.74 24.51 1.63
N GLY A 193 -12.65 23.60 1.92
CA GLY A 193 -13.18 22.61 0.96
C GLY A 193 -12.25 21.42 0.69
N CYS A 194 -11.08 21.36 1.31
CA CYS A 194 -10.17 20.22 1.27
C CYS A 194 -9.75 19.81 2.69
N LEU A 195 -9.39 18.55 2.82
CA LEU A 195 -9.04 17.96 4.11
C LEU A 195 -7.70 17.27 4.01
N GLY A 196 -6.92 17.38 5.06
CA GLY A 196 -5.67 16.65 5.19
C GLY A 196 -5.55 15.94 6.53
N VAL A 197 -4.64 14.98 6.60
CA VAL A 197 -4.21 14.33 7.83
C VAL A 197 -2.82 14.83 8.17
N GLN A 198 -2.68 15.37 9.37
CA GLN A 198 -1.42 15.76 9.97
C GLN A 198 -0.88 14.64 10.84
N ASN A 199 0.35 14.21 10.59
CA ASN A 199 1.06 13.16 11.34
C ASN A 199 2.48 13.64 11.72
N ASP A 200 2.60 14.90 12.15
CA ASP A 200 3.88 15.47 12.62
C ASP A 200 3.90 15.62 14.13
N PRO A 201 4.69 14.80 14.87
CA PRO A 201 4.78 14.88 16.32
C PRO A 201 5.41 16.20 16.80
N GLN A 202 6.00 16.99 15.92
CA GLN A 202 6.57 18.30 16.23
C GLN A 202 5.59 19.45 15.96
N SER A 203 4.40 19.17 15.45
CA SER A 203 3.38 20.20 15.23
C SER A 203 2.90 20.76 16.57
N SER A 204 3.00 22.07 16.74
CA SER A 204 2.58 22.74 17.98
C SER A 204 1.07 22.98 18.04
N TRP A 205 0.38 22.85 16.93
CA TRP A 205 -1.04 23.20 16.78
C TRP A 205 -1.95 22.01 16.46
N CYS A 206 -1.38 20.86 16.17
CA CYS A 206 -2.12 19.62 16.01
C CYS A 206 -1.71 18.62 17.08
N THR A 207 -2.66 18.22 17.93
CA THR A 207 -2.45 17.10 18.84
C THR A 207 -2.43 15.83 17.99
N TYR A 208 -1.27 15.50 17.59
CA TYR A 208 -0.89 14.41 16.70
C TYR A 208 -1.50 13.06 17.08
N PRO A 209 -1.93 12.24 16.10
CA PRO A 209 -2.26 12.60 14.71
C PRO A 209 -3.70 13.13 14.60
N GLY A 210 -3.98 14.00 13.63
CA GLY A 210 -5.30 14.60 13.49
C GLY A 210 -5.63 15.11 12.10
N LEU A 211 -6.90 15.40 11.90
CA LEU A 211 -7.44 16.02 10.71
C LEU A 211 -7.32 17.54 10.77
N ASP A 212 -7.08 18.11 9.61
CA ASP A 212 -6.84 19.53 9.44
C ASP A 212 -7.56 20.05 8.19
N ASP A 213 -8.40 21.05 8.35
CA ASP A 213 -9.06 21.76 7.25
C ASP A 213 -8.36 23.09 6.89
N TYR A 214 -7.36 23.49 7.66
CA TYR A 214 -6.47 24.61 7.34
C TYR A 214 -5.46 24.21 6.26
N VAL A 215 -5.99 23.76 5.15
CA VAL A 215 -5.17 23.31 4.04
C VAL A 215 -5.26 24.32 2.93
N TYR A 216 -4.14 24.84 2.50
CA TYR A 216 -4.10 25.52 1.21
C TYR A 216 -4.32 24.48 0.11
N CYS A 217 -5.56 24.29 -0.34
CA CYS A 217 -5.95 23.32 -1.35
C CYS A 217 -5.14 23.46 -2.66
N SER A 218 -4.55 24.62 -2.89
CA SER A 218 -3.65 24.92 -4.01
C SER A 218 -2.20 24.47 -3.77
N GLN A 219 -1.80 24.18 -2.54
CA GLN A 219 -0.48 23.62 -2.28
C GLN A 219 -0.47 22.14 -2.66
N SER A 220 0.69 21.66 -3.07
CA SER A 220 0.85 20.25 -3.43
C SER A 220 1.15 19.39 -2.21
N SER A 221 0.43 18.28 -2.07
CA SER A 221 0.66 17.28 -1.05
C SER A 221 0.61 15.86 -1.59
N ARG A 222 1.05 14.89 -0.79
CA ARG A 222 0.86 13.46 -1.05
C ARG A 222 -0.62 13.10 -0.96
N PHE A 223 -1.00 12.04 -1.65
CA PHE A 223 -2.34 11.48 -1.64
C PHE A 223 -2.28 10.01 -2.03
N PHE A 224 -3.35 9.28 -1.78
CA PHE A 224 -3.51 7.88 -2.16
C PHE A 224 -4.82 7.71 -2.92
N CYS A 225 -4.86 6.73 -3.84
CA CYS A 225 -6.07 6.38 -4.58
C CYS A 225 -6.45 4.91 -4.29
N VAL A 226 -7.73 4.66 -4.05
CA VAL A 226 -8.28 3.32 -3.75
C VAL A 226 -9.35 2.91 -4.72
#